data_b542340c8209272714186dde3bb6deee
#
_entry.id   b542340c8209272714186dde3bb6deee
#
_cell.length_a   1.000
_cell.length_b   1.000
_cell.length_c   1.000
_cell.angle_alpha   90.00
_cell.angle_beta   90.00
_cell.angle_gamma   90.00
#
_symmetry.space_group_name_H-M   'P 1'
#
loop_
_entity.id
_entity.type
_entity.pdbx_description
1 polymer ?
#
loop_
_entity_poly.entity_id
_entity_poly.type
_entity_poly.pdbx_seq_one_letter_code
_entity_poly.pdbx_strand_id
1 'polypeptide(L)'
;DMLISTAKYAHLDKKIGKIRDYMEASRIVVASHMHAGDGNCHVNIPVNSNDAHMLEEAEETAARVMAECQEMGGEVSGEHGIGITKISFLGKSKMDALRAFKERVDPRDVMNPAKLVHRELPVRPFTFSFNRLINDIHASGLPDKEKLISLLSTVQVCTRCGKCKQVCSMCYPERSMQYHPRNKN
;
A
#
# COMPACT_ATOMS: atom_id res chain seq x y z
N ASP A 1 4.92 7.52 -0.89
CA ASP A 1 4.88 8.97 -0.66
C ASP A 1 5.77 9.30 0.54
N MET A 2 6.63 10.29 0.39
CA MET A 2 7.61 10.73 1.39
C MET A 2 7.57 12.25 1.49
N LEU A 3 7.71 12.78 2.70
CA LEU A 3 7.89 14.21 2.92
C LEU A 3 9.36 14.53 3.19
N ILE A 4 9.95 15.34 2.34
CA ILE A 4 11.34 15.79 2.43
C ILE A 4 11.35 17.30 2.63
N SER A 5 12.09 17.76 3.61
CA SER A 5 12.25 19.20 3.86
C SER A 5 12.80 19.91 2.62
N THR A 6 12.17 20.99 2.21
CA THR A 6 12.59 21.81 1.05
C THR A 6 14.04 22.29 1.18
N ALA A 7 14.55 22.52 2.39
CA ALA A 7 15.94 22.89 2.63
C ALA A 7 16.96 21.80 2.21
N LYS A 8 16.52 20.59 1.93
CA LYS A 8 17.37 19.44 1.57
C LYS A 8 17.27 19.02 0.11
N TYR A 9 16.53 19.74 -0.71
CA TYR A 9 16.35 19.47 -2.14
C TYR A 9 17.66 19.33 -2.92
N ALA A 10 18.66 20.16 -2.61
CA ALA A 10 19.95 20.12 -3.28
C ALA A 10 20.69 18.77 -3.17
N HIS A 11 20.31 17.94 -2.20
CA HIS A 11 20.88 16.61 -2.01
C HIS A 11 20.00 15.49 -2.56
N LEU A 12 18.76 15.79 -2.91
CA LEU A 12 17.79 14.82 -3.37
C LEU A 12 18.21 14.19 -4.71
N ASP A 13 18.63 14.98 -5.67
CA ASP A 13 19.07 14.49 -6.99
C ASP A 13 20.22 13.49 -6.89
N LYS A 14 21.18 13.77 -6.00
CA LYS A 14 22.33 12.87 -5.79
C LYS A 14 21.92 11.55 -5.15
N LYS A 15 20.99 11.57 -4.21
CA LYS A 15 20.49 10.35 -3.54
C LYS A 15 19.52 9.57 -4.42
N ILE A 16 18.66 10.23 -5.17
CA ILE A 16 17.81 9.59 -6.19
C ILE A 16 18.67 8.98 -7.29
N GLY A 17 19.76 9.64 -7.70
CA GLY A 17 20.72 9.07 -8.65
C GLY A 17 21.28 7.73 -8.16
N LYS A 18 21.75 7.67 -6.91
CA LYS A 18 22.24 6.42 -6.31
C LYS A 18 21.16 5.33 -6.22
N ILE A 19 19.94 5.70 -5.87
CA ILE A 19 18.82 4.76 -5.84
C ILE A 19 18.52 4.25 -7.25
N ARG A 20 18.55 5.12 -8.25
CA ARG A 20 18.36 4.75 -9.65
C ARG A 20 19.44 3.78 -10.13
N ASP A 21 20.73 4.11 -9.91
CA ASP A 21 21.84 3.24 -10.27
C ASP A 21 21.71 1.84 -9.65
N TYR A 22 21.31 1.80 -8.39
CA TYR A 22 21.06 0.55 -7.69
C TYR A 22 19.91 -0.25 -8.32
N MET A 23 18.86 0.44 -8.71
CA MET A 23 17.66 -0.17 -9.28
C MET A 23 17.84 -0.62 -10.72
N GLU A 24 18.63 0.08 -11.51
CA GLU A 24 19.06 -0.39 -12.83
C GLU A 24 19.82 -1.71 -12.73
N ALA A 25 20.62 -1.88 -11.68
CA ALA A 25 21.33 -3.13 -11.42
C ALA A 25 20.38 -4.28 -11.03
N SER A 26 19.32 -4.01 -10.29
CA SER A 26 18.31 -5.01 -9.85
C SER A 26 17.16 -5.22 -10.84
N ARG A 27 17.14 -4.50 -11.96
CA ARG A 27 16.06 -4.54 -12.98
C ARG A 27 14.69 -4.04 -12.51
N ILE A 28 14.65 -3.34 -11.40
CA ILE A 28 13.44 -2.66 -10.93
C ILE A 28 13.41 -1.25 -11.52
N VAL A 29 12.25 -0.84 -12.01
CA VAL A 29 12.01 0.53 -12.48
C VAL A 29 11.40 1.35 -11.36
N VAL A 30 11.92 2.55 -11.12
CA VAL A 30 11.32 3.52 -10.23
C VAL A 30 10.88 4.74 -11.02
N ALA A 31 9.64 5.12 -10.84
CA ALA A 31 9.12 6.40 -11.28
C ALA A 31 8.83 7.27 -10.05
N SER A 32 9.23 8.52 -10.11
CA SER A 32 8.89 9.49 -9.06
C SER A 32 8.18 10.71 -9.64
N HIS A 33 7.25 11.24 -8.90
CA HIS A 33 6.65 12.56 -9.13
C HIS A 33 6.53 13.27 -7.80
N MET A 34 6.41 14.59 -7.80
CA MET A 34 6.49 15.33 -6.57
C MET A 34 5.68 16.62 -6.60
N HIS A 35 5.25 17.01 -5.42
CA HIS A 35 4.80 18.36 -5.12
C HIS A 35 6.02 19.15 -4.64
N ALA A 36 6.78 19.68 -5.61
CA ALA A 36 8.12 20.22 -5.36
C ALA A 36 8.12 21.37 -4.33
N GLY A 37 7.07 22.21 -4.32
CA GLY A 37 6.92 23.32 -3.37
C GLY A 37 6.77 22.87 -1.92
N ASP A 38 6.17 21.69 -1.70
CA ASP A 38 5.89 21.14 -0.37
C ASP A 38 6.94 20.14 0.08
N GLY A 39 7.87 19.75 -0.81
CA GLY A 39 8.86 18.72 -0.54
C GLY A 39 8.29 17.30 -0.49
N ASN A 40 7.06 17.08 -0.93
CA ASN A 40 6.44 15.76 -0.98
C ASN A 40 6.84 15.04 -2.28
N CYS A 41 7.40 13.83 -2.13
CA CYS A 41 7.83 12.99 -3.25
C CYS A 41 7.08 11.66 -3.23
N HIS A 42 6.41 11.36 -4.33
CA HIS A 42 5.79 10.06 -4.57
C HIS A 42 6.76 9.16 -5.32
N VAL A 43 7.05 8.01 -4.74
CA VAL A 43 7.91 7.00 -5.36
C VAL A 43 7.04 5.80 -5.73
N ASN A 44 7.01 5.47 -7.01
CA ASN A 44 6.27 4.33 -7.55
C ASN A 44 7.26 3.28 -8.06
N ILE A 45 7.10 2.07 -7.57
CA ILE A 45 7.90 0.91 -7.96
C ILE A 45 6.95 -0.07 -8.66
N PRO A 46 6.79 0.00 -9.99
CA PRO A 46 5.94 -0.93 -10.70
C PRO A 46 6.53 -2.34 -10.66
N VAL A 47 5.69 -3.31 -10.30
CA VAL A 47 6.08 -4.71 -10.18
C VAL A 47 5.09 -5.62 -10.89
N ASN A 48 5.58 -6.73 -11.41
CA ASN A 48 4.73 -7.84 -11.79
C ASN A 48 4.30 -8.58 -10.52
N SER A 49 3.07 -8.42 -10.10
CA SER A 49 2.55 -9.03 -8.87
C SER A 49 2.49 -10.56 -8.90
N ASN A 50 2.73 -11.19 -10.05
CA ASN A 50 2.87 -12.64 -10.17
C ASN A 50 4.30 -13.14 -9.91
N ASP A 51 5.27 -12.23 -9.90
CA ASP A 51 6.67 -12.51 -9.65
C ASP A 51 6.99 -12.20 -8.18
N ALA A 52 7.08 -13.25 -7.36
CA ALA A 52 7.34 -13.12 -5.93
C ALA A 52 8.73 -12.51 -5.65
N HIS A 53 9.73 -12.83 -6.46
CA HIS A 53 11.08 -12.29 -6.29
C HIS A 53 11.10 -10.80 -6.60
N MET A 54 10.45 -10.37 -7.69
CA MET A 54 10.34 -8.95 -8.02
C MET A 54 9.59 -8.16 -6.95
N LEU A 55 8.57 -8.76 -6.31
CA LEU A 55 7.87 -8.15 -5.18
C LEU A 55 8.79 -7.97 -3.96
N GLU A 56 9.57 -8.98 -3.64
CA GLU A 56 10.53 -8.94 -2.54
C GLU A 56 11.59 -7.84 -2.75
N GLU A 57 12.19 -7.78 -3.93
CA GLU A 57 13.13 -6.73 -4.32
C GLU A 57 12.49 -5.33 -4.24
N ALA A 58 11.24 -5.19 -4.65
CA ALA A 58 10.51 -3.92 -4.57
C ALA A 58 10.25 -3.51 -3.11
N GLU A 59 9.90 -4.44 -2.23
CA GLU A 59 9.73 -4.18 -0.80
C GLU A 59 11.04 -3.74 -0.14
N GLU A 60 12.16 -4.43 -0.43
CA GLU A 60 13.48 -4.04 0.04
C GLU A 60 13.89 -2.66 -0.47
N THR A 61 13.61 -2.38 -1.74
CA THR A 61 13.89 -1.08 -2.33
C THR A 61 13.07 0.02 -1.69
N ALA A 62 11.77 -0.21 -1.45
CA ALA A 62 10.93 0.74 -0.73
C ALA A 62 11.45 1.00 0.69
N ALA A 63 11.92 -0.05 1.39
CA ALA A 63 12.51 0.10 2.72
C ALA A 63 13.78 0.99 2.70
N ARG A 64 14.65 0.82 1.71
CA ARG A 64 15.84 1.68 1.53
C ARG A 64 15.49 3.12 1.23
N VAL A 65 14.52 3.34 0.35
CA VAL A 65 14.02 4.69 0.05
C VAL A 65 13.49 5.38 1.31
N MET A 66 12.76 4.65 2.14
CA MET A 66 12.28 5.19 3.42
C MET A 66 13.41 5.51 4.40
N ALA A 67 14.42 4.65 4.50
CA ALA A 67 15.60 4.89 5.34
C ALA A 67 16.37 6.12 4.88
N GLU A 68 16.64 6.24 3.58
CA GLU A 68 17.32 7.41 3.00
C GLU A 68 16.54 8.71 3.23
N CYS A 69 15.20 8.65 3.11
CA CYS A 69 14.33 9.79 3.42
C CYS A 69 14.51 10.25 4.88
N GLN A 70 14.51 9.30 5.83
CA GLN A 70 14.69 9.61 7.24
C GLN A 70 16.10 10.13 7.57
N GLU A 71 17.14 9.60 6.94
CA GLU A 71 18.52 10.12 7.07
C GLU A 71 18.65 11.56 6.59
N MET A 72 17.88 11.94 5.57
CA MET A 72 17.77 13.33 5.13
C MET A 72 16.93 14.20 6.07
N GLY A 73 16.36 13.63 7.14
CA GLY A 73 15.45 14.28 8.08
C GLY A 73 14.05 14.51 7.50
N GLY A 74 13.67 13.70 6.52
CA GLY A 74 12.32 13.67 5.98
C GLY A 74 11.39 12.74 6.75
N GLU A 75 10.14 12.69 6.31
CA GLU A 75 9.09 11.85 6.86
C GLU A 75 8.68 10.76 5.86
N VAL A 76 8.33 9.59 6.37
CA VAL A 76 7.94 8.42 5.56
C VAL A 76 6.54 8.57 4.93
N SER A 77 5.79 9.58 5.30
CA SER A 77 4.52 9.93 4.67
C SER A 77 4.28 11.42 4.68
N GLY A 78 4.03 11.99 3.52
CA GLY A 78 3.66 13.39 3.37
C GLY A 78 2.15 13.61 3.49
N GLU A 79 1.35 12.83 2.76
CA GLU A 79 -0.10 13.04 2.63
C GLU A 79 -0.95 11.77 2.75
N HIS A 80 -0.43 10.60 2.30
CA HIS A 80 -1.24 9.38 2.22
C HIS A 80 -1.39 8.62 3.55
N GLY A 81 -0.75 9.10 4.61
CA GLY A 81 -0.76 8.47 5.92
C GLY A 81 0.18 7.27 6.04
N ILE A 82 0.25 6.73 7.24
CA ILE A 82 1.19 5.65 7.60
C ILE A 82 0.60 4.28 7.28
N GLY A 83 -0.66 4.05 7.66
CA GLY A 83 -1.31 2.77 7.48
C GLY A 83 -0.53 1.62 8.13
N ILE A 84 -0.71 0.41 7.59
CA ILE A 84 0.01 -0.79 8.04
C ILE A 84 1.33 -1.00 7.29
N THR A 85 1.51 -0.37 6.13
CA THR A 85 2.68 -0.58 5.27
C THR A 85 3.91 0.21 5.71
N LYS A 86 3.70 1.36 6.37
CA LYS A 86 4.78 2.25 6.78
C LYS A 86 5.01 2.30 8.28
N ILE A 87 4.20 1.60 9.07
CA ILE A 87 4.26 1.68 10.54
C ILE A 87 5.61 1.24 11.10
N SER A 88 6.27 0.26 10.47
CA SER A 88 7.58 -0.23 10.88
C SER A 88 8.70 0.80 10.75
N PHE A 89 8.52 1.79 9.87
CA PHE A 89 9.48 2.87 9.65
C PHE A 89 9.26 4.05 10.62
N LEU A 90 8.18 4.05 11.38
CA LEU A 90 7.91 5.12 12.33
C LEU A 90 8.85 5.01 13.55
N GLY A 91 9.53 6.09 13.87
CA GLY A 91 10.42 6.15 15.03
C GLY A 91 9.65 5.95 16.36
N LYS A 92 10.35 5.39 17.37
CA LYS A 92 9.74 5.06 18.67
C LYS A 92 9.01 6.23 19.31
N SER A 93 9.62 7.42 19.31
CA SER A 93 9.02 8.62 19.90
C SER A 93 7.67 8.99 19.27
N LYS A 94 7.57 8.89 17.93
CA LYS A 94 6.31 9.15 17.22
C LYS A 94 5.26 8.08 17.51
N MET A 95 5.68 6.82 17.58
CA MET A 95 4.80 5.72 17.98
C MET A 95 4.23 5.91 19.38
N ASP A 96 5.07 6.28 20.32
CA ASP A 96 4.66 6.51 21.71
C ASP A 96 3.68 7.70 21.81
N ALA A 97 3.93 8.76 21.05
CA ALA A 97 3.02 9.91 20.96
C ALA A 97 1.67 9.55 20.34
N LEU A 98 1.66 8.75 19.26
CA LEU A 98 0.42 8.27 18.63
C LEU A 98 -0.37 7.36 19.57
N ARG A 99 0.30 6.47 20.29
CA ARG A 99 -0.33 5.59 21.28
C ARG A 99 -0.97 6.40 22.39
N ALA A 100 -0.22 7.33 23.00
CA ALA A 100 -0.75 8.19 24.04
C ALA A 100 -1.94 9.03 23.56
N PHE A 101 -1.90 9.53 22.32
CA PHE A 101 -3.03 10.23 21.73
C PHE A 101 -4.24 9.30 21.57
N LYS A 102 -4.03 8.10 21.03
CA LYS A 102 -5.09 7.10 20.82
C LYS A 102 -5.76 6.71 22.14
N GLU A 103 -4.98 6.40 23.16
CA GLU A 103 -5.48 6.06 24.51
C GLU A 103 -6.33 7.16 25.12
N ARG A 104 -5.95 8.42 24.87
CA ARG A 104 -6.70 9.58 25.38
C ARG A 104 -8.04 9.79 24.67
N VAL A 105 -8.07 9.66 23.34
CA VAL A 105 -9.28 9.98 22.53
C VAL A 105 -10.20 8.79 22.28
N ASP A 106 -9.65 7.59 22.35
CA ASP A 106 -10.38 6.35 22.10
C ASP A 106 -9.94 5.23 23.07
N PRO A 107 -10.20 5.42 24.39
CA PRO A 107 -9.74 4.50 25.42
C PRO A 107 -10.32 3.09 25.30
N ARG A 108 -11.37 2.90 24.53
CA ARG A 108 -11.99 1.59 24.28
C ARG A 108 -11.54 0.96 22.95
N ASP A 109 -10.63 1.60 22.23
CA ASP A 109 -10.11 1.15 20.93
C ASP A 109 -11.22 0.77 19.92
N VAL A 110 -12.26 1.60 19.83
CA VAL A 110 -13.41 1.41 18.95
C VAL A 110 -13.11 1.91 17.52
N MET A 111 -12.36 3.01 17.40
CA MET A 111 -12.02 3.63 16.12
C MET A 111 -10.76 3.00 15.53
N ASN A 112 -10.92 2.27 14.43
CA ASN A 112 -9.81 1.57 13.76
C ASN A 112 -8.98 0.73 14.77
N PRO A 113 -9.56 -0.31 15.37
CA PRO A 113 -8.94 -1.08 16.43
C PRO A 113 -7.52 -1.53 16.07
N ALA A 114 -6.59 -1.41 17.02
CA ALA A 114 -5.17 -1.78 16.89
C ALA A 114 -4.39 -1.07 15.76
N LYS A 115 -4.98 -0.09 15.05
CA LYS A 115 -4.26 0.68 14.02
C LYS A 115 -3.39 1.77 14.64
N LEU A 116 -2.17 1.93 14.10
CA LEU A 116 -1.19 2.94 14.50
C LEU A 116 -0.72 2.88 15.98
N VAL A 117 -1.00 1.79 16.68
CA VAL A 117 -0.60 1.61 18.09
C VAL A 117 0.43 0.50 18.29
N HIS A 118 0.62 -0.35 17.29
CA HIS A 118 1.61 -1.42 17.30
C HIS A 118 2.56 -1.28 16.12
N ARG A 119 3.86 -1.33 16.39
CA ARG A 119 4.90 -1.30 15.35
C ARG A 119 4.99 -2.63 14.61
N GLU A 120 4.79 -3.72 15.31
CA GLU A 120 4.78 -5.06 14.76
C GLU A 120 3.35 -5.50 14.47
N LEU A 121 3.12 -5.96 13.27
CA LEU A 121 1.83 -6.46 12.85
C LEU A 121 1.83 -8.00 12.90
N PRO A 122 0.72 -8.62 13.26
CA PRO A 122 0.61 -10.08 13.28
C PRO A 122 0.71 -10.71 11.89
N VAL A 123 0.48 -9.91 10.85
CA VAL A 123 0.59 -10.31 9.46
C VAL A 123 1.32 -9.22 8.66
N ARG A 124 2.15 -9.64 7.70
CA ARG A 124 2.76 -8.71 6.76
C ARG A 124 1.70 -8.16 5.81
N PRO A 125 1.75 -6.85 5.47
CA PRO A 125 1.02 -6.34 4.33
C PRO A 125 1.42 -7.12 3.08
N PHE A 126 0.46 -7.40 2.22
CA PHE A 126 0.74 -8.13 0.98
C PHE A 126 0.11 -7.42 -0.22
N THR A 127 0.71 -7.59 -1.38
CA THR A 127 0.17 -7.10 -2.65
C THR A 127 -0.76 -8.17 -3.22
N PHE A 128 -2.04 -7.80 -3.37
CA PHE A 128 -3.03 -8.70 -3.94
C PHE A 128 -2.84 -8.85 -5.46
N SER A 129 -2.92 -10.09 -5.95
CA SER A 129 -2.92 -10.40 -7.38
C SER A 129 -3.98 -11.45 -7.68
N PHE A 130 -4.90 -11.14 -8.59
CA PHE A 130 -5.88 -12.11 -9.07
C PHE A 130 -5.22 -13.31 -9.73
N ASN A 131 -4.14 -13.11 -10.50
CA ASN A 131 -3.47 -14.20 -11.20
C ASN A 131 -2.81 -15.17 -10.22
N ARG A 132 -2.13 -14.67 -9.18
CA ARG A 132 -1.60 -15.54 -8.12
C ARG A 132 -2.70 -16.29 -7.41
N LEU A 133 -3.77 -15.60 -7.01
CA LEU A 133 -4.92 -16.23 -6.36
C LEU A 133 -5.53 -17.34 -7.24
N ILE A 134 -5.71 -17.10 -8.53
CA ILE A 134 -6.22 -18.10 -9.46
C ILE A 134 -5.27 -19.30 -9.56
N ASN A 135 -3.96 -19.06 -9.64
CA ASN A 135 -2.95 -20.13 -9.67
C ASN A 135 -2.95 -20.93 -8.38
N ASP A 136 -3.05 -20.28 -7.22
CA ASP A 136 -3.11 -20.94 -5.91
C ASP A 136 -4.38 -21.80 -5.79
N ILE A 137 -5.51 -21.32 -6.31
CA ILE A 137 -6.76 -22.09 -6.34
C ILE A 137 -6.63 -23.29 -7.27
N HIS A 138 -6.00 -23.14 -8.46
CA HIS A 138 -5.73 -24.27 -9.35
C HIS A 138 -4.89 -25.36 -8.68
N ALA A 139 -3.86 -24.96 -7.96
CA ALA A 139 -2.98 -25.87 -7.23
C ALA A 139 -3.63 -26.47 -5.97
N SER A 140 -4.70 -25.90 -5.48
CA SER A 140 -5.39 -26.31 -4.26
C SER A 140 -6.24 -27.58 -4.47
N GLY A 141 -6.56 -28.26 -3.36
CA GLY A 141 -7.53 -29.36 -3.31
C GLY A 141 -8.98 -28.92 -3.10
N LEU A 142 -9.32 -27.63 -3.33
CA LEU A 142 -10.67 -27.12 -3.08
C LEU A 142 -11.70 -27.79 -3.98
N PRO A 143 -12.86 -28.22 -3.44
CA PRO A 143 -13.98 -28.66 -4.25
C PRO A 143 -14.55 -27.47 -5.06
N ASP A 144 -15.11 -27.78 -6.23
CA ASP A 144 -15.72 -26.77 -7.12
C ASP A 144 -14.79 -25.59 -7.53
N LYS A 145 -13.47 -25.79 -7.47
CA LYS A 145 -12.48 -24.74 -7.77
C LYS A 145 -12.67 -24.10 -9.14
N GLU A 146 -13.15 -24.86 -10.14
CA GLU A 146 -13.39 -24.34 -11.48
C GLU A 146 -14.49 -23.26 -11.50
N LYS A 147 -15.52 -23.42 -10.69
CA LYS A 147 -16.58 -22.38 -10.53
C LYS A 147 -16.03 -21.13 -9.89
N LEU A 148 -15.16 -21.30 -8.87
CA LEU A 148 -14.52 -20.18 -8.19
C LEU A 148 -13.55 -19.44 -9.12
N ILE A 149 -12.76 -20.14 -9.89
CA ILE A 149 -11.85 -19.58 -10.91
C ILE A 149 -12.64 -18.79 -11.96
N SER A 150 -13.73 -19.36 -12.48
CA SER A 150 -14.60 -18.68 -13.43
C SER A 150 -15.17 -17.37 -12.87
N LEU A 151 -15.63 -17.39 -11.61
CA LEU A 151 -16.11 -16.18 -10.91
C LEU A 151 -15.00 -15.14 -10.78
N LEU A 152 -13.82 -15.52 -10.29
CA LEU A 152 -12.69 -14.62 -10.09
C LEU A 152 -12.18 -14.03 -11.41
N SER A 153 -12.15 -14.82 -12.49
CA SER A 153 -11.79 -14.34 -13.82
C SER A 153 -12.77 -13.28 -14.33
N THR A 154 -14.06 -13.43 -14.02
CA THR A 154 -15.08 -12.42 -14.33
C THR A 154 -14.87 -11.13 -13.52
N VAL A 155 -14.49 -11.24 -12.24
CA VAL A 155 -14.23 -10.09 -11.36
C VAL A 155 -12.95 -9.37 -11.78
N GLN A 156 -11.93 -10.09 -12.23
CA GLN A 156 -10.64 -9.54 -12.64
C GLN A 156 -10.77 -8.48 -13.75
N VAL A 157 -11.71 -8.66 -14.66
CA VAL A 157 -11.95 -7.70 -15.76
C VAL A 157 -12.80 -6.49 -15.37
N CYS A 158 -13.13 -6.37 -14.09
CA CYS A 158 -13.94 -5.27 -13.58
C CYS A 158 -13.20 -3.93 -13.70
N THR A 159 -13.72 -3.02 -14.52
CA THR A 159 -13.18 -1.67 -14.71
C THR A 159 -13.66 -0.66 -13.65
N ARG A 160 -14.42 -1.13 -12.66
CA ARG A 160 -15.05 -0.30 -11.63
C ARG A 160 -15.94 0.83 -12.18
N CYS A 161 -16.51 0.66 -13.37
CA CYS A 161 -17.37 1.65 -14.00
C CYS A 161 -18.72 1.90 -13.31
N GLY A 162 -19.12 1.03 -12.38
CA GLY A 162 -20.35 1.15 -11.60
C GLY A 162 -21.66 0.77 -12.31
N LYS A 163 -21.61 0.30 -13.56
CA LYS A 163 -22.82 -0.12 -14.33
C LYS A 163 -23.63 -1.21 -13.63
N CYS A 164 -22.97 -2.10 -12.88
CA CYS A 164 -23.63 -3.15 -12.09
C CYS A 164 -24.56 -2.61 -10.99
N LYS A 165 -24.40 -1.34 -10.58
CA LYS A 165 -25.25 -0.72 -9.55
C LYS A 165 -26.73 -0.74 -9.92
N GLN A 166 -27.04 -0.53 -11.20
CA GLN A 166 -28.43 -0.43 -11.67
C GLN A 166 -29.18 -1.76 -11.62
N VAL A 167 -28.45 -2.87 -11.72
CA VAL A 167 -29.03 -4.22 -11.77
C VAL A 167 -28.77 -5.03 -10.50
N CYS A 168 -28.02 -4.49 -9.54
CA CYS A 168 -27.67 -5.20 -8.32
C CYS A 168 -28.81 -5.13 -7.30
N SER A 169 -29.44 -6.26 -6.99
CA SER A 169 -30.50 -6.38 -5.99
C SER A 169 -30.04 -5.97 -4.58
N MET A 170 -28.73 -6.12 -4.29
CA MET A 170 -28.16 -5.74 -2.99
C MET A 170 -28.01 -4.22 -2.80
N CYS A 171 -28.13 -3.42 -3.87
CA CYS A 171 -28.07 -1.96 -3.80
C CYS A 171 -29.44 -1.30 -3.60
N TYR A 172 -30.51 -2.05 -3.72
CA TYR A 172 -31.88 -1.58 -3.53
C TYR A 172 -32.51 -2.23 -2.29
N PRO A 173 -33.39 -1.49 -1.60
CA PRO A 173 -33.90 -0.14 -1.88
C PRO A 173 -32.97 1.00 -1.43
N GLU A 174 -31.96 0.74 -0.59
CA GLU A 174 -31.25 1.78 0.17
C GLU A 174 -30.22 2.59 -0.65
N ARG A 175 -29.86 2.15 -1.84
CA ARG A 175 -28.83 2.77 -2.70
C ARG A 175 -27.52 3.16 -1.97
N SER A 176 -27.23 2.44 -0.88
CA SER A 176 -26.07 2.72 -0.04
C SER A 176 -24.76 2.35 -0.75
N MET A 177 -23.75 3.21 -0.66
CA MET A 177 -22.40 2.90 -1.14
C MET A 177 -21.79 1.69 -0.41
N GLN A 178 -22.21 1.41 0.81
CA GLN A 178 -21.80 0.24 1.59
C GLN A 178 -22.13 -1.08 0.89
N TYR A 179 -23.26 -1.15 0.18
CA TYR A 179 -23.73 -2.34 -0.53
C TYR A 179 -23.43 -2.30 -2.02
N HIS A 180 -22.74 -1.26 -2.47
CA HIS A 180 -22.40 -1.11 -3.88
C HIS A 180 -21.42 -2.21 -4.32
N PRO A 181 -21.63 -2.90 -5.46
CA PRO A 181 -20.75 -3.97 -5.92
C PRO A 181 -19.27 -3.55 -6.02
N ARG A 182 -19.03 -2.29 -6.41
CA ARG A 182 -17.68 -1.73 -6.48
C ARG A 182 -16.90 -1.78 -5.15
N ASN A 183 -17.59 -1.78 -4.03
CA ASN A 183 -16.98 -1.82 -2.70
C ASN A 183 -16.85 -3.24 -2.13
N LYS A 184 -17.34 -4.24 -2.88
CA LYS A 184 -17.28 -5.66 -2.51
C LYS A 184 -16.28 -6.46 -3.34
N ASN A 185 -15.66 -5.83 -4.33
CA ASN A 185 -14.64 -6.42 -5.18
C ASN A 185 -13.24 -6.08 -4.64
#